data_4a90a9230965534dd5d8eda849ee1e21
#
_entry.id   4a90a9230965534dd5d8eda849ee1e21
#
_cell.length_a   1.000
_cell.length_b   1.000
_cell.length_c   1.000
_cell.angle_alpha   90.00
_cell.angle_beta   90.00
_cell.angle_gamma   90.00
#
_symmetry.space_group_name_H-M   'P 1'
#
loop_
_entity.id
_entity.type
_entity.pdbx_description
1 polymer ?
#
loop_
_entity_poly.entity_id
_entity_poly.type
_entity_poly.pdbx_seq_one_letter_code
_entity_poly.pdbx_strand_id
1 'polypeptide(L)'
;DVPELQPDYLKDQMSEATDKIKDAGKEIIKNPENADKVFDSTADSLQDQAKKIGDSVDKNAIANAVAKNSDLSQEEAQQATDNIYNELKTASDEAQKQIDTARTNLDKAKDDLKESIDEARQAAEDASNTTAKASIWGFVAMVVGLIITSLFGLLGANLVKNPEREHKM
;
A
#
# COMPACT_ATOMS: atom_id res chain seq x y z
N ASP A 1 20.52 14.39 7.00
CA ASP A 1 19.74 13.13 6.91
C ASP A 1 18.47 13.44 6.14
N VAL A 2 18.31 12.80 5.01
CA VAL A 2 17.07 12.83 4.20
C VAL A 2 16.42 11.46 4.40
N PRO A 3 15.38 11.34 5.26
CA PRO A 3 14.77 10.05 5.60
C PRO A 3 14.31 9.28 4.36
N GLU A 4 13.90 10.00 3.32
CA GLU A 4 13.38 9.47 2.06
C GLU A 4 14.45 8.74 1.24
N LEU A 5 15.72 8.97 1.50
CA LEU A 5 16.84 8.27 0.86
C LEU A 5 17.25 6.99 1.60
N GLN A 6 16.59 6.65 2.70
CA GLN A 6 16.84 5.41 3.41
C GLN A 6 16.17 4.23 2.71
N PRO A 7 16.86 3.08 2.55
CA PRO A 7 16.33 1.91 1.85
C PRO A 7 15.01 1.39 2.43
N ASP A 8 14.76 1.61 3.71
CA ASP A 8 13.57 1.12 4.41
C ASP A 8 12.37 2.08 4.31
N TYR A 9 12.54 3.33 3.85
CA TYR A 9 11.46 4.32 3.79
C TYR A 9 10.23 3.82 3.02
N LEU A 10 10.41 3.35 1.79
CA LEU A 10 9.31 2.83 0.97
C LEU A 10 8.66 1.60 1.61
N LYS A 11 9.45 0.74 2.24
CA LYS A 11 8.96 -0.43 2.95
C LYS A 11 8.10 -0.03 4.16
N ASP A 12 8.53 0.97 4.91
CA ASP A 12 7.78 1.50 6.05
C ASP A 12 6.47 2.14 5.59
N GLN A 13 6.48 2.92 4.49
CA GLN A 13 5.28 3.50 3.90
C GLN A 13 4.28 2.42 3.44
N MET A 14 4.76 1.35 2.83
CA MET A 14 3.92 0.23 2.40
C MET A 14 3.38 -0.59 3.59
N SER A 15 4.18 -0.74 4.66
CA SER A 15 3.73 -1.37 5.91
C SER A 15 2.63 -0.54 6.57
N GLU A 16 2.78 0.78 6.64
CA GLU A 16 1.77 1.69 7.16
C GLU A 16 0.46 1.62 6.36
N ALA A 17 0.54 1.57 5.02
CA ALA A 17 -0.64 1.37 4.17
C ALA A 17 -1.37 0.06 4.49
N THR A 18 -0.61 -1.00 4.68
CA THR A 18 -1.17 -2.32 5.04
C THR A 18 -1.86 -2.31 6.40
N ASP A 19 -1.24 -1.67 7.40
CA ASP A 19 -1.81 -1.60 8.74
C ASP A 19 -3.11 -0.78 8.76
N LYS A 20 -3.19 0.30 7.97
CA LYS A 20 -4.43 1.06 7.76
C LYS A 20 -5.55 0.20 7.19
N ILE A 21 -5.26 -0.64 6.19
CA ILE A 21 -6.24 -1.56 5.61
C ILE A 21 -6.69 -2.62 6.64
N LYS A 22 -5.76 -3.17 7.41
CA LYS A 22 -6.09 -4.13 8.49
C LYS A 22 -6.98 -3.51 9.56
N ASP A 23 -6.68 -2.28 9.97
CA ASP A 23 -7.45 -1.59 11.01
C ASP A 23 -8.83 -1.18 10.50
N ALA A 24 -8.93 -0.76 9.24
CA ALA A 24 -10.21 -0.55 8.56
C ALA A 24 -11.06 -1.83 8.56
N GLY A 25 -10.49 -2.98 8.20
CA GLY A 25 -11.17 -4.25 8.24
C GLY A 25 -11.69 -4.62 9.63
N LYS A 26 -10.87 -4.42 10.68
CA LYS A 26 -11.30 -4.64 12.07
C LYS A 26 -12.44 -3.72 12.49
N GLU A 27 -12.41 -2.45 12.05
CA GLU A 27 -13.46 -1.49 12.38
C GLU A 27 -14.78 -1.85 11.69
N ILE A 28 -14.76 -2.20 10.39
CA ILE A 28 -15.93 -2.66 9.65
C ILE A 28 -16.54 -3.90 10.30
N ILE A 29 -15.69 -4.80 10.77
CA ILE A 29 -16.10 -6.00 11.50
C ILE A 29 -16.89 -5.64 12.76
N LYS A 30 -16.45 -4.65 13.53
CA LYS A 30 -17.09 -4.22 14.77
C LYS A 30 -18.38 -3.42 14.52
N ASN A 31 -18.36 -2.56 13.51
CA ASN A 31 -19.39 -1.59 13.20
C ASN A 31 -19.72 -1.58 11.70
N PRO A 32 -20.40 -2.62 11.18
CA PRO A 32 -20.70 -2.74 9.75
C PRO A 32 -21.53 -1.58 9.18
N GLU A 33 -22.33 -0.92 10.02
CA GLU A 33 -23.10 0.28 9.62
C GLU A 33 -22.20 1.49 9.27
N ASN A 34 -20.95 1.48 9.72
CA ASN A 34 -19.98 2.52 9.41
C ASN A 34 -19.05 2.18 8.24
N ALA A 35 -19.26 1.03 7.58
CA ALA A 35 -18.39 0.52 6.53
C ALA A 35 -18.08 1.55 5.44
N ASP A 36 -19.08 2.27 4.95
CA ASP A 36 -18.92 3.32 3.93
C ASP A 36 -17.90 4.38 4.35
N LYS A 37 -18.03 4.89 5.57
CA LYS A 37 -17.12 5.90 6.10
C LYS A 37 -15.70 5.36 6.29
N VAL A 38 -15.60 4.12 6.73
CA VAL A 38 -14.30 3.47 6.94
C VAL A 38 -13.61 3.23 5.60
N PHE A 39 -14.32 2.76 4.58
CA PHE A 39 -13.77 2.60 3.23
C PHE A 39 -13.28 3.95 2.66
N ASP A 40 -14.12 5.00 2.71
CA ASP A 40 -13.79 6.32 2.17
C ASP A 40 -12.57 6.91 2.89
N SER A 41 -12.54 6.90 4.23
CA SER A 41 -11.40 7.42 5.00
C SER A 41 -10.12 6.63 4.78
N THR A 42 -10.23 5.32 4.54
CA THR A 42 -9.06 4.47 4.23
C THR A 42 -8.54 4.77 2.83
N ALA A 43 -9.42 4.91 1.84
CA ALA A 43 -9.05 5.28 0.48
C ALA A 43 -8.35 6.64 0.42
N ASP A 44 -8.88 7.66 1.13
CA ASP A 44 -8.25 8.98 1.25
C ASP A 44 -6.87 8.90 1.91
N SER A 45 -6.75 8.13 2.99
CA SER A 45 -5.48 7.92 3.69
C SER A 45 -4.43 7.22 2.82
N LEU A 46 -4.84 6.26 1.99
CA LEU A 46 -3.96 5.62 1.02
C LEU A 46 -3.54 6.58 -0.11
N GLN A 47 -4.44 7.46 -0.54
CA GLN A 47 -4.10 8.50 -1.52
C GLN A 47 -3.05 9.47 -0.99
N ASP A 48 -3.21 9.93 0.25
CA ASP A 48 -2.22 10.80 0.89
C ASP A 48 -0.86 10.10 1.01
N GLN A 49 -0.86 8.80 1.26
CA GLN A 49 0.35 7.99 1.34
C GLN A 49 1.04 7.83 -0.02
N ALA A 50 0.28 7.54 -1.08
CA ALA A 50 0.80 7.50 -2.45
C ALA A 50 1.44 8.83 -2.85
N LYS A 51 0.81 9.94 -2.47
CA LYS A 51 1.32 11.28 -2.72
C LYS A 51 2.63 11.55 -1.98
N LYS A 52 2.70 11.20 -0.68
CA LYS A 52 3.94 11.33 0.11
C LYS A 52 5.09 10.53 -0.51
N ILE A 53 4.83 9.31 -0.97
CA ILE A 53 5.81 8.47 -1.67
C ILE A 53 6.28 9.17 -2.96
N GLY A 54 5.36 9.73 -3.75
CA GLY A 54 5.70 10.46 -4.97
C GLY A 54 6.55 11.70 -4.72
N ASP A 55 6.17 12.47 -3.71
CA ASP A 55 6.84 13.73 -3.35
C ASP A 55 8.23 13.48 -2.71
N SER A 56 8.53 12.27 -2.25
CA SER A 56 9.79 11.93 -1.59
C SER A 56 10.99 11.81 -2.54
N VAL A 57 10.77 11.67 -3.84
CA VAL A 57 11.83 11.47 -4.84
C VAL A 57 12.27 12.81 -5.42
N ASP A 58 13.14 13.52 -4.70
CA ASP A 58 13.72 14.82 -5.13
C ASP A 58 15.17 14.64 -5.61
N LYS A 59 15.40 14.87 -6.93
CA LYS A 59 16.71 14.75 -7.55
C LYS A 59 17.74 15.73 -6.96
N ASN A 60 17.31 16.93 -6.55
CA ASN A 60 18.21 17.91 -5.95
C ASN A 60 18.66 17.49 -4.55
N ALA A 61 17.75 16.89 -3.76
CA ALA A 61 18.09 16.33 -2.46
C ALA A 61 19.12 15.19 -2.61
N ILE A 62 18.93 14.31 -3.59
CA ILE A 62 19.87 13.22 -3.91
C ILE A 62 21.22 13.79 -4.32
N ALA A 63 21.27 14.76 -5.24
CA ALA A 63 22.51 15.40 -5.69
C ALA A 63 23.28 16.03 -4.51
N ASN A 64 22.58 16.72 -3.62
CA ASN A 64 23.19 17.31 -2.41
C ASN A 64 23.73 16.23 -1.45
N ALA A 65 23.02 15.12 -1.29
CA ALA A 65 23.47 14.02 -0.46
C ALA A 65 24.71 13.32 -1.05
N VAL A 66 24.75 13.09 -2.35
CA VAL A 66 25.92 12.52 -3.06
C VAL A 66 27.12 13.45 -2.92
N ALA A 67 26.94 14.75 -3.19
CA ALA A 67 28.03 15.73 -3.10
C ALA A 67 28.62 15.88 -1.70
N LYS A 68 27.81 15.69 -0.65
CA LYS A 68 28.27 15.81 0.75
C LYS A 68 28.94 14.55 1.30
N ASN A 69 28.62 13.39 0.77
CA ASN A 69 29.01 12.12 1.34
C ASN A 69 29.91 11.27 0.44
N SER A 70 30.45 11.86 -0.63
CA SER A 70 31.36 11.17 -1.55
C SER A 70 32.52 12.05 -1.99
N ASP A 71 33.69 11.43 -2.22
CA ASP A 71 34.88 12.05 -2.81
C ASP A 71 34.89 11.86 -4.34
N LEU A 72 33.71 11.75 -4.96
CA LEU A 72 33.55 11.56 -6.39
C LEU A 72 33.89 12.83 -7.17
N SER A 73 34.43 12.66 -8.39
CA SER A 73 34.50 13.76 -9.35
C SER A 73 33.10 14.26 -9.71
N GLN A 74 33.01 15.45 -10.26
CA GLN A 74 31.72 16.05 -10.65
C GLN A 74 30.92 15.15 -11.62
N GLU A 75 31.60 14.51 -12.57
CA GLU A 75 30.97 13.62 -13.55
C GLU A 75 30.45 12.33 -12.88
N GLU A 76 31.25 11.71 -12.01
CA GLU A 76 30.87 10.52 -11.26
C GLU A 76 29.72 10.82 -10.28
N ALA A 77 29.73 11.97 -9.61
CA ALA A 77 28.66 12.40 -8.71
C ALA A 77 27.34 12.61 -9.48
N GLN A 78 27.40 13.14 -10.70
CA GLN A 78 26.22 13.31 -11.54
C GLN A 78 25.67 11.96 -12.00
N GLN A 79 26.53 11.03 -12.44
CA GLN A 79 26.10 9.68 -12.81
C GLN A 79 25.51 8.93 -11.62
N ALA A 80 26.12 9.00 -10.43
CA ALA A 80 25.60 8.41 -9.22
C ALA A 80 24.22 8.99 -8.85
N THR A 81 24.06 10.30 -8.93
CA THR A 81 22.79 10.99 -8.70
C THR A 81 21.70 10.51 -9.66
N ASP A 82 22.01 10.42 -10.96
CA ASP A 82 21.06 9.97 -11.97
C ASP A 82 20.64 8.51 -11.75
N ASN A 83 21.58 7.65 -11.41
CA ASN A 83 21.29 6.23 -11.12
C ASN A 83 20.39 6.09 -9.89
N ILE A 84 20.74 6.75 -8.78
CA ILE A 84 19.95 6.70 -7.53
C ILE A 84 18.55 7.29 -7.78
N TYR A 85 18.45 8.43 -8.46
CA TYR A 85 17.17 9.04 -8.81
C TYR A 85 16.27 8.08 -9.62
N ASN A 86 16.83 7.45 -10.66
CA ASN A 86 16.06 6.54 -11.51
C ASN A 86 15.61 5.28 -10.75
N GLU A 87 16.44 4.74 -9.88
CA GLU A 87 16.08 3.58 -9.04
C GLU A 87 14.97 3.95 -8.04
N LEU A 88 15.11 5.07 -7.33
CA LEU A 88 14.11 5.56 -6.37
C LEU A 88 12.80 5.92 -7.07
N LYS A 89 12.88 6.58 -8.24
CA LYS A 89 11.70 6.91 -9.02
C LYS A 89 10.94 5.64 -9.44
N THR A 90 11.64 4.64 -9.94
CA THR A 90 11.03 3.37 -10.33
C THR A 90 10.36 2.69 -9.14
N ALA A 91 11.03 2.65 -7.99
CA ALA A 91 10.47 2.06 -6.78
C ALA A 91 9.26 2.85 -6.26
N SER A 92 9.31 4.18 -6.32
CA SER A 92 8.21 5.07 -5.95
C SER A 92 7.01 4.90 -6.87
N ASP A 93 7.21 4.88 -8.18
CA ASP A 93 6.15 4.69 -9.17
C ASP A 93 5.46 3.31 -8.97
N GLU A 94 6.22 2.27 -8.65
CA GLU A 94 5.70 0.94 -8.34
C GLU A 94 4.89 0.93 -7.04
N ALA A 95 5.39 1.56 -5.98
CA ALA A 95 4.67 1.68 -4.71
C ALA A 95 3.36 2.46 -4.86
N GLN A 96 3.35 3.58 -5.59
CA GLN A 96 2.14 4.32 -5.90
C GLN A 96 1.12 3.46 -6.64
N LYS A 97 1.54 2.74 -7.68
CA LYS A 97 0.68 1.83 -8.44
C LYS A 97 0.05 0.74 -7.56
N GLN A 98 0.81 0.21 -6.60
CA GLN A 98 0.28 -0.78 -5.65
C GLN A 98 -0.80 -0.17 -4.74
N ILE A 99 -0.57 1.05 -4.24
CA ILE A 99 -1.55 1.78 -3.43
C ILE A 99 -2.81 2.11 -4.26
N ASP A 100 -2.67 2.54 -5.50
CA ASP A 100 -3.82 2.80 -6.38
C ASP A 100 -4.62 1.51 -6.67
N THR A 101 -3.93 0.38 -6.81
CA THR A 101 -4.58 -0.92 -6.94
C THR A 101 -5.35 -1.28 -5.66
N ALA A 102 -4.75 -1.04 -4.49
CA ALA A 102 -5.42 -1.28 -3.20
C ALA A 102 -6.67 -0.40 -3.03
N ARG A 103 -6.61 0.88 -3.44
CA ARG A 103 -7.76 1.79 -3.45
C ARG A 103 -8.88 1.27 -4.35
N THR A 104 -8.55 0.90 -5.58
CA THR A 104 -9.52 0.31 -6.52
C THR A 104 -10.18 -0.94 -5.95
N ASN A 105 -9.43 -1.76 -5.23
CA ASN A 105 -9.97 -2.95 -4.57
C ASN A 105 -10.85 -2.60 -3.36
N LEU A 106 -10.53 -1.53 -2.62
CA LEU A 106 -11.38 -1.02 -1.55
C LEU A 106 -12.72 -0.50 -2.09
N ASP A 107 -12.73 0.24 -3.21
CA ASP A 107 -13.94 0.73 -3.83
C ASP A 107 -14.84 -0.43 -4.27
N LYS A 108 -14.28 -1.45 -4.92
CA LYS A 108 -15.02 -2.66 -5.27
C LYS A 108 -15.57 -3.39 -4.04
N ALA A 109 -14.73 -3.52 -3.01
CA ALA A 109 -15.14 -4.15 -1.76
C ALA A 109 -16.28 -3.43 -1.07
N LYS A 110 -16.32 -2.10 -1.15
CA LYS A 110 -17.42 -1.27 -0.66
C LYS A 110 -18.73 -1.59 -1.39
N ASP A 111 -18.68 -1.68 -2.71
CA ASP A 111 -19.86 -1.98 -3.52
C ASP A 111 -20.36 -3.42 -3.27
N ASP A 112 -19.45 -4.40 -3.26
CA ASP A 112 -19.78 -5.80 -2.99
C ASP A 112 -20.34 -6.00 -1.56
N LEU A 113 -19.83 -5.24 -0.58
CA LEU A 113 -20.35 -5.29 0.79
C LEU A 113 -21.77 -4.73 0.88
N LYS A 114 -22.07 -3.64 0.16
CA LYS A 114 -23.42 -3.10 0.10
C LYS A 114 -24.42 -4.10 -0.46
N GLU A 115 -24.07 -4.72 -1.60
CA GLU A 115 -24.89 -5.76 -2.22
C GLU A 115 -25.12 -6.93 -1.24
N SER A 116 -24.06 -7.40 -0.57
CA SER A 116 -24.16 -8.49 0.42
C SER A 116 -25.01 -8.13 1.63
N ILE A 117 -24.98 -6.86 2.09
CA ILE A 117 -25.84 -6.39 3.18
C ILE A 117 -27.30 -6.34 2.72
N ASP A 118 -27.57 -5.88 1.52
CA ASP A 118 -28.93 -5.79 0.99
C ASP A 118 -29.52 -7.19 0.73
N GLU A 119 -28.74 -8.11 0.19
CA GLU A 119 -29.14 -9.54 0.06
C GLU A 119 -29.40 -10.17 1.43
N ALA A 120 -28.52 -9.93 2.42
CA ALA A 120 -28.70 -10.45 3.76
C ALA A 120 -29.93 -9.88 4.46
N ARG A 121 -30.28 -8.60 4.22
CA ARG A 121 -31.52 -7.99 4.71
C ARG A 121 -32.77 -8.63 4.09
N GLN A 122 -32.76 -8.87 2.79
CA GLN A 122 -33.86 -9.54 2.09
C GLN A 122 -34.02 -10.97 2.59
N ALA A 123 -32.93 -11.71 2.79
CA ALA A 123 -32.96 -13.06 3.34
C ALA A 123 -33.35 -13.11 4.83
N ALA A 124 -33.11 -12.04 5.59
CA ALA A 124 -33.43 -11.95 7.01
C ALA A 124 -34.91 -11.67 7.29
N GLU A 125 -35.68 -11.23 6.30
CA GLU A 125 -37.15 -11.24 6.38
C GLU A 125 -37.69 -12.68 6.47
N ASP A 126 -36.90 -13.66 5.97
CA ASP A 126 -37.29 -15.10 5.95
C ASP A 126 -36.51 -16.00 6.93
N ALA A 127 -35.42 -15.54 7.58
CA ALA A 127 -34.55 -16.38 8.39
C ALA A 127 -33.87 -15.65 9.57
N SER A 128 -33.56 -16.37 10.64
CA SER A 128 -32.99 -15.83 11.89
C SER A 128 -31.69 -15.04 11.70
N ASN A 129 -31.61 -13.89 12.33
CA ASN A 129 -30.54 -12.85 12.29
C ASN A 129 -29.06 -13.32 12.43
N THR A 130 -28.84 -14.55 12.86
CA THR A 130 -27.48 -15.07 13.17
C THR A 130 -26.74 -15.49 11.92
N THR A 131 -27.40 -16.04 10.91
CA THR A 131 -26.80 -16.51 9.67
C THR A 131 -26.36 -15.34 8.76
N ALA A 132 -27.17 -14.30 8.70
CA ALA A 132 -26.85 -13.08 7.92
C ALA A 132 -25.61 -12.37 8.45
N LYS A 133 -25.46 -12.25 9.76
CA LYS A 133 -24.26 -11.67 10.38
C LYS A 133 -23.00 -12.49 10.07
N ALA A 134 -23.04 -13.81 10.17
CA ALA A 134 -21.89 -14.67 9.89
C ALA A 134 -21.41 -14.57 8.43
N SER A 135 -22.33 -14.40 7.47
CA SER A 135 -22.00 -14.23 6.05
C SER A 135 -21.28 -12.91 5.76
N ILE A 136 -21.73 -11.80 6.37
CA ILE A 136 -21.07 -10.48 6.26
C ILE A 136 -19.65 -10.55 6.83
N TRP A 137 -19.45 -11.20 7.97
CA TRP A 137 -18.15 -11.36 8.61
C TRP A 137 -17.16 -12.15 7.75
N GLY A 138 -17.60 -13.24 7.14
CA GLY A 138 -16.81 -14.05 6.24
C GLY A 138 -16.38 -13.27 4.99
N PHE A 139 -17.28 -12.47 4.45
CA PHE A 139 -17.02 -11.63 3.28
C PHE A 139 -16.00 -10.53 3.58
N VAL A 140 -16.15 -9.76 4.66
CA VAL A 140 -15.19 -8.71 5.05
C VAL A 140 -13.79 -9.30 5.26
N ALA A 141 -13.68 -10.44 5.93
CA ALA A 141 -12.39 -11.10 6.14
C ALA A 141 -11.72 -11.51 4.81
N MET A 142 -12.49 -12.01 3.84
CA MET A 142 -12.02 -12.40 2.52
C MET A 142 -11.51 -11.17 1.74
N VAL A 143 -12.27 -10.09 1.72
CA VAL A 143 -11.91 -8.85 1.01
C VAL A 143 -10.64 -8.23 1.58
N VAL A 144 -10.55 -8.10 2.90
CA VAL A 144 -9.34 -7.58 3.57
C VAL A 144 -8.13 -8.46 3.26
N GLY A 145 -8.30 -9.78 3.26
CA GLY A 145 -7.25 -10.72 2.89
C GLY A 145 -6.77 -10.54 1.45
N LEU A 146 -7.66 -10.37 0.49
CA LEU A 146 -7.32 -10.15 -0.93
C LEU A 146 -6.56 -8.85 -1.15
N ILE A 147 -6.96 -7.76 -0.51
CA ILE A 147 -6.29 -6.46 -0.62
C ILE A 147 -4.87 -6.56 -0.05
N ILE A 148 -4.71 -7.14 1.14
CA ILE A 148 -3.40 -7.34 1.77
C ILE A 148 -2.50 -8.21 0.89
N THR A 149 -3.01 -9.31 0.34
CA THR A 149 -2.24 -10.21 -0.54
C THR A 149 -1.78 -9.50 -1.80
N SER A 150 -2.60 -8.62 -2.36
CA SER A 150 -2.25 -7.82 -3.55
C SER A 150 -1.10 -6.84 -3.27
N LEU A 151 -1.04 -6.26 -2.06
CA LEU A 151 0.04 -5.35 -1.66
C LEU A 151 1.36 -6.09 -1.42
N PHE A 152 1.33 -7.29 -0.84
CA PHE A 152 2.55 -8.05 -0.52
C PHE A 152 3.04 -8.96 -1.64
N GLY A 153 2.17 -9.41 -2.54
CA GLY A 153 2.55 -10.31 -3.62
C GLY A 153 3.63 -9.74 -4.53
N LEU A 154 3.58 -8.43 -4.78
CA LEU A 154 4.57 -7.72 -5.62
C LEU A 154 5.87 -7.42 -4.86
N LEU A 155 5.81 -7.13 -3.55
CA LEU A 155 7.01 -6.95 -2.73
C LEU A 155 7.83 -8.24 -2.62
N GLY A 156 7.17 -9.39 -2.47
CA GLY A 156 7.83 -10.70 -2.45
C GLY A 156 8.51 -11.06 -3.77
N ALA A 157 7.91 -10.71 -4.91
CA ALA A 157 8.47 -10.99 -6.23
C ALA A 157 9.75 -10.19 -6.52
N ASN A 158 9.87 -8.96 -6.02
CA ASN A 158 11.06 -8.13 -6.19
C ASN A 158 12.22 -8.54 -5.26
N LEU A 159 11.93 -9.06 -4.07
CA LEU A 159 12.96 -9.57 -3.15
C LEU A 159 13.58 -10.88 -3.65
N VAL A 160 12.83 -11.69 -4.41
CA VAL A 160 13.34 -12.95 -4.98
C VAL A 160 14.15 -12.73 -6.27
N LYS A 161 14.01 -11.60 -6.95
CA LYS A 161 14.74 -11.30 -8.21
C LYS A 161 16.20 -10.86 -8.02
N ASN A 162 16.70 -10.64 -6.80
CA ASN A 162 18.08 -10.25 -6.54
C ASN A 162 18.85 -11.19 -5.60
N PRO A 163 18.99 -12.52 -5.88
CA PRO A 163 19.89 -13.38 -5.09
C PRO A 163 21.35 -13.38 -5.56
N GLU A 164 21.74 -12.63 -6.60
CA GLU A 164 23.06 -12.82 -7.24
C GLU A 164 24.12 -11.74 -6.94
N ARG A 165 24.04 -10.98 -5.84
CA ARG A 165 25.12 -10.03 -5.48
C ARG A 165 26.00 -10.43 -4.29
N GLU A 166 25.85 -11.64 -3.72
CA GLU A 166 26.65 -12.06 -2.56
C GLU A 166 27.71 -13.15 -2.83
N HIS A 167 28.16 -13.35 -4.05
CA HIS A 167 29.33 -14.24 -4.23
C HIS A 167 30.25 -13.75 -5.33
N LYS A 168 31.05 -12.71 -5.04
CA LYS A 168 32.41 -12.52 -5.60
C LYS A 168 33.25 -11.67 -4.66
N MET A 169 33.81 -12.31 -3.68
CA MET A 169 35.16 -11.99 -3.17
C MET A 169 36.08 -13.04 -3.69
#